data_de846ff06c8fbea26311bbb2c3ba7172
#
_entry.id   de846ff06c8fbea26311bbb2c3ba7172
#
_cell.length_a   1.000
_cell.length_b   1.000
_cell.length_c   1.000
_cell.angle_alpha   90.00
_cell.angle_beta   90.00
_cell.angle_gamma   90.00
#
_symmetry.space_group_name_H-M   'P 1'
#
loop_
_entity.id
_entity.type
_entity.pdbx_description
1 polymer ?
#
loop_
_entity_poly.entity_id
_entity_poly.type
_entity_poly.pdbx_seq_one_letter_code
_entity_poly.pdbx_strand_id
1 'polypeptide(L)'
;MKRQPVITGLGIVSPIGVGVEKFWAAACAGQSGIRTPTLFDASKLPPECRVVGEVTDFDPLDWMPPRAAKMAGRFSQFAVAAAKMACVDAGLDSAELPADQVKVSIGTSMNGQVDLGETTFAAFIKGKDVSPWTVLEYPAHAATSHIAIDAGVHGQTMTFATACAAGLDAIAWAAEEIRRGQARAVIAGGTETPLSPYALALFHSVGVLSRWQGPPAQASRPFDHLRSGLVLAEGAAVVVIEDEGFAQARGARIYARILSSTSSSEGAHLRKLDESGEGVASAMAAAVKQAALGPTEIDYICAHGNSMPDYDVAETAGIKKVFENHAWNIPISSLKSMCGQALAAASAMQVVGSCLTLRDQMLTPTINYLVPDPKCDLDYVVNVARRARIRKVLIHAQSLGGSHAAMILGAPD
;
A
#
# COMPACT_ATOMS: atom_id res chain seq x y z
N MET A 1 5.53 15.83 27.34
CA MET A 1 6.50 15.15 26.42
C MET A 1 5.85 15.03 25.07
N LYS A 2 6.63 15.13 24.00
CA LYS A 2 6.11 14.95 22.62
C LYS A 2 5.86 13.46 22.41
N ARG A 3 4.62 13.05 22.10
CA ARG A 3 4.28 11.63 21.90
C ARG A 3 4.92 11.14 20.60
N GLN A 4 5.45 9.92 20.62
CA GLN A 4 6.10 9.28 19.47
C GLN A 4 5.21 8.16 18.94
N PRO A 5 4.69 8.24 17.69
CA PRO A 5 3.95 7.14 17.09
C PRO A 5 4.90 6.00 16.71
N VAL A 6 4.52 4.79 17.10
CA VAL A 6 5.22 3.54 16.80
C VAL A 6 4.26 2.53 16.17
N ILE A 7 4.79 1.67 15.32
CA ILE A 7 4.03 0.56 14.70
C ILE A 7 4.27 -0.69 15.55
N THR A 8 3.19 -1.27 16.06
CA THR A 8 3.21 -2.42 16.98
C THR A 8 2.59 -3.67 16.39
N GLY A 9 1.76 -3.56 15.35
CA GLY A 9 1.13 -4.69 14.69
C GLY A 9 1.04 -4.53 13.20
N LEU A 10 1.13 -5.65 12.49
CA LEU A 10 1.13 -5.74 11.04
C LEU A 10 0.08 -6.76 10.57
N GLY A 11 -0.65 -6.43 9.51
CA GLY A 11 -1.54 -7.36 8.83
C GLY A 11 -1.56 -7.09 7.33
N ILE A 12 -1.62 -8.14 6.53
CA ILE A 12 -1.53 -8.03 5.08
C ILE A 12 -2.27 -9.14 4.35
N VAL A 13 -2.97 -8.75 3.29
CA VAL A 13 -3.57 -9.60 2.26
C VAL A 13 -2.99 -9.17 0.92
N SER A 14 -2.24 -10.02 0.23
CA SER A 14 -1.53 -9.65 -0.99
C SER A 14 -1.48 -10.79 -2.01
N PRO A 15 -1.20 -10.51 -3.30
CA PRO A 15 -1.06 -11.53 -4.33
C PRO A 15 0.06 -12.55 -4.09
N ILE A 16 1.02 -12.25 -3.20
CA ILE A 16 2.14 -13.14 -2.85
C ILE A 16 1.97 -13.80 -1.48
N GLY A 17 0.82 -13.63 -0.84
CA GLY A 17 0.47 -14.32 0.41
C GLY A 17 -0.47 -13.55 1.30
N VAL A 18 -1.30 -14.29 2.02
CA VAL A 18 -2.16 -13.82 3.10
C VAL A 18 -1.46 -14.06 4.43
N GLY A 19 -1.26 -12.99 5.20
CA GLY A 19 -0.50 -13.00 6.45
C GLY A 19 0.96 -12.59 6.29
N VAL A 20 1.50 -12.00 7.36
CA VAL A 20 2.81 -11.32 7.38
C VAL A 20 3.95 -12.26 7.01
N GLU A 21 4.00 -13.45 7.56
CA GLU A 21 5.13 -14.37 7.35
C GLU A 21 5.13 -14.97 5.94
N LYS A 22 3.94 -15.33 5.38
CA LYS A 22 3.84 -15.81 3.99
C LYS A 22 4.26 -14.72 3.01
N PHE A 23 3.70 -13.51 3.18
CA PHE A 23 4.06 -12.35 2.38
C PHE A 23 5.57 -12.10 2.40
N TRP A 24 6.17 -12.07 3.58
CA TRP A 24 7.58 -11.75 3.73
C TRP A 24 8.50 -12.80 3.13
N ALA A 25 8.21 -14.08 3.36
CA ALA A 25 8.96 -15.18 2.76
C ALA A 25 8.92 -15.11 1.22
N ALA A 26 7.74 -14.89 0.63
CA ALA A 26 7.57 -14.74 -0.81
C ALA A 26 8.26 -13.48 -1.36
N ALA A 27 8.19 -12.36 -0.64
CA ALA A 27 8.85 -11.11 -1.03
C ALA A 27 10.38 -11.26 -1.03
N CYS A 28 10.97 -11.87 0.01
CA CYS A 28 12.41 -12.14 0.06
C CYS A 28 12.86 -13.15 -1.00
N ALA A 29 12.00 -14.10 -1.36
CA ALA A 29 12.28 -15.07 -2.42
C ALA A 29 12.09 -14.51 -3.84
N GLY A 30 11.62 -13.27 -3.99
CA GLY A 30 11.34 -12.66 -5.30
C GLY A 30 10.20 -13.36 -6.05
N GLN A 31 9.21 -13.89 -5.35
CA GLN A 31 8.08 -14.58 -5.97
C GLN A 31 7.08 -13.59 -6.55
N SER A 32 6.67 -13.80 -7.80
CA SER A 32 5.63 -13.00 -8.43
C SER A 32 4.24 -13.55 -8.14
N GLY A 33 3.33 -12.68 -7.69
CA GLY A 33 1.89 -12.96 -7.58
C GLY A 33 1.11 -12.55 -8.84
N ILE A 34 1.81 -12.12 -9.89
CA ILE A 34 1.18 -11.64 -11.12
C ILE A 34 0.86 -12.81 -12.03
N ARG A 35 -0.38 -12.85 -12.51
CA ARG A 35 -0.95 -13.97 -13.26
C ARG A 35 -2.07 -13.55 -14.22
N THR A 36 -2.57 -14.47 -15.01
CA THR A 36 -3.87 -14.33 -15.70
C THR A 36 -4.98 -14.38 -14.64
N PRO A 37 -5.99 -13.45 -14.69
CA PRO A 37 -7.05 -13.42 -13.69
C PRO A 37 -7.89 -14.71 -13.71
N THR A 38 -8.32 -15.14 -12.52
CA THR A 38 -9.25 -16.27 -12.33
C THR A 38 -10.63 -15.83 -11.84
N LEU A 39 -10.76 -14.61 -11.34
CA LEU A 39 -12.02 -14.01 -10.86
C LEU A 39 -13.06 -13.81 -11.98
N PHE A 40 -12.61 -13.69 -13.23
CA PHE A 40 -13.45 -13.49 -14.40
C PHE A 40 -12.80 -14.02 -15.68
N ASP A 41 -13.61 -14.27 -16.71
CA ASP A 41 -13.09 -14.65 -18.05
C ASP A 41 -12.46 -13.44 -18.76
N ALA A 42 -11.14 -13.44 -18.84
CA ALA A 42 -10.38 -12.41 -19.53
C ALA A 42 -10.11 -12.71 -21.02
N SER A 43 -10.58 -13.84 -21.55
CA SER A 43 -10.23 -14.30 -22.92
C SER A 43 -10.63 -13.32 -24.02
N LYS A 44 -11.69 -12.54 -23.79
CA LYS A 44 -12.21 -11.54 -24.73
C LYS A 44 -11.70 -10.12 -24.48
N LEU A 45 -10.93 -9.89 -23.40
CA LEU A 45 -10.38 -8.59 -23.08
C LEU A 45 -9.10 -8.31 -23.89
N PRO A 46 -8.70 -7.04 -24.07
CA PRO A 46 -7.39 -6.69 -24.60
C PRO A 46 -6.25 -7.38 -23.82
N PRO A 47 -5.10 -7.68 -24.47
CA PRO A 47 -3.98 -8.37 -23.81
C PRO A 47 -3.54 -7.69 -22.51
N GLU A 48 -3.54 -6.38 -22.45
CA GLU A 48 -3.16 -5.57 -21.29
C GLU A 48 -4.08 -5.78 -20.08
N CYS A 49 -5.33 -6.24 -20.33
CA CYS A 49 -6.32 -6.54 -19.30
C CYS A 49 -6.30 -8.01 -18.85
N ARG A 50 -5.36 -8.83 -19.37
CA ARG A 50 -5.26 -10.26 -19.05
C ARG A 50 -4.20 -10.59 -18.02
N VAL A 51 -3.61 -9.57 -17.41
CA VAL A 51 -2.51 -9.72 -16.46
C VAL A 51 -2.80 -8.88 -15.23
N VAL A 52 -2.89 -9.53 -14.06
CA VAL A 52 -3.27 -8.90 -12.80
C VAL A 52 -2.48 -9.49 -11.62
N GLY A 53 -2.43 -8.75 -10.50
CA GLY A 53 -2.00 -9.27 -9.21
C GLY A 53 -3.21 -9.71 -8.39
N GLU A 54 -3.61 -10.96 -8.50
CA GLU A 54 -4.81 -11.52 -7.85
C GLU A 54 -4.45 -12.29 -6.58
N VAL A 55 -5.24 -12.09 -5.51
CA VAL A 55 -5.17 -12.87 -4.27
C VAL A 55 -6.02 -14.13 -4.42
N THR A 56 -5.38 -15.29 -4.43
CA THR A 56 -6.05 -16.58 -4.73
C THR A 56 -6.24 -17.49 -3.51
N ASP A 57 -5.57 -17.23 -2.40
CA ASP A 57 -5.57 -18.05 -1.18
C ASP A 57 -6.31 -17.39 0.00
N PHE A 58 -7.39 -16.66 -0.30
CA PHE A 58 -8.19 -15.97 0.71
C PHE A 58 -9.59 -16.57 0.84
N ASP A 59 -9.94 -17.05 2.04
CA ASP A 59 -11.31 -17.38 2.42
C ASP A 59 -11.79 -16.40 3.51
N PRO A 60 -12.86 -15.61 3.27
CA PRO A 60 -13.38 -14.69 4.27
C PRO A 60 -13.87 -15.40 5.55
N LEU A 61 -14.22 -16.68 5.49
CA LEU A 61 -14.70 -17.46 6.66
C LEU A 61 -13.60 -17.71 7.67
N ASP A 62 -12.33 -17.64 7.30
CA ASP A 62 -11.19 -17.69 8.23
C ASP A 62 -11.11 -16.45 9.12
N TRP A 63 -11.74 -15.35 8.68
CA TRP A 63 -11.57 -14.03 9.29
C TRP A 63 -12.84 -13.44 9.89
N MET A 64 -14.01 -13.87 9.43
CA MET A 64 -15.27 -13.30 9.90
C MET A 64 -16.41 -14.33 9.90
N PRO A 65 -17.46 -14.14 10.76
CA PRO A 65 -18.61 -15.02 10.76
C PRO A 65 -19.31 -15.06 9.40
N PRO A 66 -19.97 -16.17 9.01
CA PRO A 66 -20.61 -16.33 7.70
C PRO A 66 -21.61 -15.23 7.35
N ARG A 67 -22.33 -14.70 8.33
CA ARG A 67 -23.27 -13.60 8.12
C ARG A 67 -22.55 -12.30 7.74
N ALA A 68 -21.45 -11.96 8.41
CA ALA A 68 -20.64 -10.79 8.09
C ALA A 68 -19.95 -10.95 6.73
N ALA A 69 -19.38 -12.12 6.44
CA ALA A 69 -18.75 -12.42 5.15
C ALA A 69 -19.72 -12.27 3.97
N LYS A 70 -21.00 -12.68 4.15
CA LYS A 70 -22.03 -12.53 3.12
C LYS A 70 -22.45 -11.07 2.88
N MET A 71 -22.36 -10.22 3.92
CA MET A 71 -22.75 -8.81 3.85
C MET A 71 -21.62 -7.93 3.33
N ALA A 72 -20.36 -8.26 3.66
CA ALA A 72 -19.18 -7.51 3.25
C ALA A 72 -18.74 -7.88 1.84
N GLY A 73 -18.45 -6.89 1.01
CA GLY A 73 -17.74 -7.09 -0.26
C GLY A 73 -16.27 -7.47 -0.04
N ARG A 74 -15.63 -8.00 -1.08
CA ARG A 74 -14.22 -8.45 -1.04
C ARG A 74 -13.27 -7.38 -0.49
N PHE A 75 -13.48 -6.15 -0.85
CA PHE A 75 -12.78 -4.96 -0.37
C PHE A 75 -12.83 -4.83 1.16
N SER A 76 -14.03 -4.95 1.75
CA SER A 76 -14.22 -4.90 3.20
C SER A 76 -13.71 -6.17 3.89
N GLN A 77 -13.85 -7.34 3.25
CA GLN A 77 -13.32 -8.61 3.76
C GLN A 77 -11.80 -8.56 3.91
N PHE A 78 -11.07 -8.05 2.92
CA PHE A 78 -9.62 -7.90 2.97
C PHE A 78 -9.20 -6.94 4.08
N ALA A 79 -9.91 -5.81 4.20
CA ALA A 79 -9.62 -4.81 5.22
C ALA A 79 -9.79 -5.36 6.64
N VAL A 80 -10.89 -6.07 6.91
CA VAL A 80 -11.15 -6.69 8.22
C VAL A 80 -10.11 -7.78 8.53
N ALA A 81 -9.80 -8.64 7.54
CA ALA A 81 -8.77 -9.67 7.73
C ALA A 81 -7.40 -9.06 8.08
N ALA A 82 -6.96 -8.06 7.33
CA ALA A 82 -5.71 -7.37 7.60
C ALA A 82 -5.72 -6.65 8.97
N ALA A 83 -6.84 -6.01 9.34
CA ALA A 83 -6.99 -5.37 10.64
C ALA A 83 -6.92 -6.37 11.81
N LYS A 84 -7.59 -7.52 11.68
CA LYS A 84 -7.50 -8.61 12.68
C LYS A 84 -6.07 -9.11 12.86
N MET A 85 -5.38 -9.38 11.75
CA MET A 85 -3.97 -9.78 11.80
C MET A 85 -3.14 -8.75 12.55
N ALA A 86 -3.31 -7.45 12.23
CA ALA A 86 -2.55 -6.37 12.85
C ALA A 86 -2.86 -6.25 14.36
N CYS A 87 -4.13 -6.36 14.76
CA CYS A 87 -4.51 -6.30 16.18
C CYS A 87 -3.96 -7.50 16.95
N VAL A 88 -4.04 -8.72 16.39
CA VAL A 88 -3.48 -9.93 17.01
C VAL A 88 -1.96 -9.82 17.14
N ASP A 89 -1.27 -9.37 16.08
CA ASP A 89 0.18 -9.19 16.10
C ASP A 89 0.63 -8.12 17.10
N ALA A 90 -0.16 -7.04 17.24
CA ALA A 90 0.07 -6.02 18.26
C ALA A 90 -0.22 -6.53 19.68
N GLY A 91 -0.96 -7.62 19.85
CA GLY A 91 -1.54 -7.99 21.15
C GLY A 91 -2.47 -6.90 21.66
N LEU A 92 -3.16 -6.21 20.74
CA LEU A 92 -4.09 -5.13 21.08
C LEU A 92 -5.49 -5.70 21.21
N ASP A 93 -6.00 -5.79 22.45
CA ASP A 93 -7.41 -5.98 22.69
C ASP A 93 -8.07 -4.61 22.85
N SER A 94 -8.87 -4.22 21.86
CA SER A 94 -9.58 -2.94 21.88
C SER A 94 -10.61 -2.87 23.01
N ALA A 95 -11.08 -4.02 23.53
CA ALA A 95 -11.99 -4.08 24.66
C ALA A 95 -11.34 -3.69 26.01
N GLU A 96 -10.02 -3.81 26.11
CA GLU A 96 -9.25 -3.40 27.30
C GLU A 96 -8.93 -1.89 27.33
N LEU A 97 -9.14 -1.19 26.21
CA LEU A 97 -8.95 0.24 26.11
C LEU A 97 -10.28 0.98 26.19
N PRO A 98 -10.30 2.24 26.69
CA PRO A 98 -11.46 3.12 26.49
C PRO A 98 -11.75 3.18 24.99
N ALA A 99 -12.94 2.73 24.59
CA ALA A 99 -13.28 2.49 23.19
C ALA A 99 -13.19 3.76 22.31
N ASP A 100 -13.28 4.94 22.90
CA ASP A 100 -13.11 6.25 22.29
C ASP A 100 -11.65 6.64 22.03
N GLN A 101 -10.68 5.92 22.63
CA GLN A 101 -9.25 6.15 22.47
C GLN A 101 -8.60 5.30 21.37
N VAL A 102 -9.36 4.39 20.77
CA VAL A 102 -8.96 3.65 19.56
C VAL A 102 -9.68 4.24 18.36
N LYS A 103 -8.95 4.52 17.29
CA LYS A 103 -9.48 5.07 16.04
C LYS A 103 -9.21 4.15 14.87
N VAL A 104 -9.90 4.37 13.74
CA VAL A 104 -9.69 3.62 12.49
C VAL A 104 -9.47 4.60 11.33
N SER A 105 -8.47 4.33 10.49
CA SER A 105 -8.15 5.16 9.33
C SER A 105 -7.75 4.29 8.14
N ILE A 106 -8.56 4.28 7.08
CA ILE A 106 -8.32 3.44 5.90
C ILE A 106 -8.28 4.27 4.62
N GLY A 107 -7.26 4.02 3.81
CA GLY A 107 -7.13 4.56 2.46
C GLY A 107 -7.77 3.66 1.41
N THR A 108 -8.42 4.28 0.43
CA THR A 108 -8.93 3.64 -0.78
C THR A 108 -8.76 4.58 -1.98
N SER A 109 -8.67 4.03 -3.18
CA SER A 109 -8.51 4.81 -4.41
C SER A 109 -9.78 4.85 -5.25
N MET A 110 -10.41 3.71 -5.43
CA MET A 110 -11.57 3.54 -6.32
C MET A 110 -12.83 3.10 -5.55
N ASN A 111 -12.90 3.32 -4.26
CA ASN A 111 -13.96 2.82 -3.36
C ASN A 111 -14.07 1.28 -3.32
N GLY A 112 -13.05 0.57 -3.82
CA GLY A 112 -12.93 -0.88 -3.76
C GLY A 112 -14.02 -1.73 -4.42
N GLN A 113 -15.13 -1.16 -4.81
CA GLN A 113 -16.35 -1.82 -5.29
C GLN A 113 -16.84 -1.22 -6.62
N VAL A 114 -15.90 -0.90 -7.51
CA VAL A 114 -16.22 -0.19 -8.78
C VAL A 114 -17.26 -0.93 -9.60
N ASP A 115 -17.19 -2.25 -9.64
CA ASP A 115 -18.12 -3.13 -10.37
C ASP A 115 -19.44 -3.39 -9.64
N LEU A 116 -19.50 -3.14 -8.33
CA LEU A 116 -20.72 -3.36 -7.54
C LEU A 116 -21.86 -2.47 -8.01
N GLY A 117 -21.59 -1.20 -8.30
CA GLY A 117 -22.56 -0.25 -8.83
C GLY A 117 -23.08 -0.69 -10.21
N GLU A 118 -22.19 -1.08 -11.11
CA GLU A 118 -22.55 -1.55 -12.46
C GLU A 118 -23.41 -2.83 -12.42
N THR A 119 -22.94 -3.84 -11.69
CA THR A 119 -23.63 -5.13 -11.59
C THR A 119 -24.99 -5.00 -10.92
N THR A 120 -25.10 -4.16 -9.88
CA THR A 120 -26.37 -3.86 -9.19
C THR A 120 -27.35 -3.15 -10.12
N PHE A 121 -26.88 -2.12 -10.83
CA PHE A 121 -27.73 -1.40 -11.78
C PHE A 121 -28.19 -2.32 -12.93
N ALA A 122 -27.29 -3.13 -13.49
CA ALA A 122 -27.61 -4.09 -14.54
C ALA A 122 -28.61 -5.18 -14.07
N ALA A 123 -28.60 -5.56 -12.81
CA ALA A 123 -29.61 -6.46 -12.23
C ALA A 123 -30.95 -5.75 -12.05
N PHE A 124 -30.94 -4.54 -11.51
CA PHE A 124 -32.15 -3.74 -11.24
C PHE A 124 -32.96 -3.44 -12.51
N ILE A 125 -32.31 -2.98 -13.58
CA ILE A 125 -33.01 -2.70 -14.86
C ILE A 125 -33.60 -3.94 -15.53
N LYS A 126 -33.11 -5.15 -15.18
CA LYS A 126 -33.64 -6.45 -15.63
C LYS A 126 -34.73 -6.98 -14.72
N GLY A 127 -35.22 -6.18 -13.75
CA GLY A 127 -36.25 -6.57 -12.79
C GLY A 127 -35.81 -7.64 -11.80
N LYS A 128 -34.48 -7.77 -11.55
CA LYS A 128 -33.95 -8.68 -10.54
C LYS A 128 -33.87 -7.98 -9.18
N ASP A 129 -34.05 -8.76 -8.12
CA ASP A 129 -33.79 -8.27 -6.76
C ASP A 129 -32.32 -7.90 -6.58
N VAL A 130 -32.08 -6.78 -5.94
CA VAL A 130 -30.75 -6.33 -5.56
C VAL A 130 -30.57 -6.41 -4.05
N SER A 131 -29.34 -6.71 -3.61
CA SER A 131 -29.04 -6.83 -2.20
C SER A 131 -29.24 -5.49 -1.49
N PRO A 132 -29.97 -5.46 -0.36
CA PRO A 132 -30.11 -4.23 0.45
C PRO A 132 -28.76 -3.78 1.06
N TRP A 133 -27.76 -4.65 1.10
CA TRP A 133 -26.41 -4.35 1.59
C TRP A 133 -25.58 -3.55 0.59
N THR A 134 -25.96 -3.51 -0.69
CA THR A 134 -25.22 -2.79 -1.73
C THR A 134 -25.00 -1.33 -1.38
N VAL A 135 -26.01 -0.64 -0.87
CA VAL A 135 -25.92 0.77 -0.50
C VAL A 135 -24.96 1.01 0.68
N LEU A 136 -24.72 0.01 1.50
CA LEU A 136 -23.79 0.07 2.64
C LEU A 136 -22.36 -0.31 2.27
N GLU A 137 -22.19 -1.17 1.24
CA GLU A 137 -20.87 -1.63 0.77
C GLU A 137 -20.30 -0.77 -0.37
N TYR A 138 -21.14 -0.10 -1.14
CA TYR A 138 -20.70 0.73 -2.25
C TYR A 138 -19.88 1.97 -1.85
N PRO A 139 -20.22 2.70 -0.75
CA PRO A 139 -19.45 3.88 -0.34
C PRO A 139 -18.05 3.55 0.17
N ALA A 140 -17.12 4.46 -0.07
CA ALA A 140 -15.70 4.34 0.31
C ALA A 140 -15.45 4.01 1.79
N HIS A 141 -16.35 4.45 2.69
CA HIS A 141 -16.22 4.24 4.13
C HIS A 141 -16.57 2.82 4.61
N ALA A 142 -17.10 1.96 3.74
CA ALA A 142 -17.57 0.63 4.12
C ALA A 142 -16.48 -0.17 4.86
N ALA A 143 -15.28 -0.28 4.29
CA ALA A 143 -14.17 -1.01 4.92
C ALA A 143 -13.81 -0.45 6.30
N THR A 144 -13.75 0.88 6.46
CA THR A 144 -13.47 1.55 7.73
C THR A 144 -14.55 1.23 8.77
N SER A 145 -15.82 1.23 8.36
CA SER A 145 -16.95 0.89 9.22
C SER A 145 -16.94 -0.58 9.65
N HIS A 146 -16.64 -1.50 8.72
CA HIS A 146 -16.52 -2.93 9.05
C HIS A 146 -15.40 -3.21 10.05
N ILE A 147 -14.24 -2.56 9.90
CA ILE A 147 -13.14 -2.68 10.87
C ILE A 147 -13.59 -2.16 12.24
N ALA A 148 -14.21 -0.97 12.29
CA ALA A 148 -14.66 -0.39 13.56
C ALA A 148 -15.68 -1.28 14.29
N ILE A 149 -16.65 -1.85 13.55
CA ILE A 149 -17.64 -2.78 14.08
C ILE A 149 -16.97 -4.07 14.60
N ASP A 150 -16.09 -4.66 13.78
CA ASP A 150 -15.43 -5.93 14.13
C ASP A 150 -14.49 -5.78 15.33
N ALA A 151 -13.77 -4.67 15.42
CA ALA A 151 -12.84 -4.39 16.51
C ALA A 151 -13.50 -3.70 17.72
N GLY A 152 -14.81 -3.43 17.70
CA GLY A 152 -15.51 -2.74 18.81
C GLY A 152 -14.99 -1.32 19.06
N VAL A 153 -14.53 -0.62 18.04
CA VAL A 153 -13.98 0.74 18.14
C VAL A 153 -15.11 1.77 18.11
N HIS A 154 -15.12 2.67 19.09
CA HIS A 154 -16.09 3.76 19.22
C HIS A 154 -15.47 5.14 18.95
N GLY A 155 -14.16 5.21 18.75
CA GLY A 155 -13.47 6.44 18.38
C GLY A 155 -13.73 6.87 16.94
N GLN A 156 -13.12 7.97 16.56
CA GLN A 156 -13.28 8.53 15.21
C GLN A 156 -12.82 7.55 14.14
N THR A 157 -13.61 7.44 13.08
CA THR A 157 -13.26 6.72 11.85
C THR A 157 -13.02 7.70 10.70
N MET A 158 -12.00 7.43 9.86
CA MET A 158 -11.65 8.28 8.73
C MET A 158 -11.35 7.43 7.48
N THR A 159 -11.82 7.88 6.33
CA THR A 159 -11.48 7.26 5.05
C THR A 159 -10.77 8.27 4.15
N PHE A 160 -9.63 7.90 3.61
CA PHE A 160 -8.83 8.71 2.69
C PHE A 160 -8.99 8.22 1.26
N ALA A 161 -9.14 9.15 0.32
CA ALA A 161 -9.31 8.85 -1.10
C ALA A 161 -8.31 9.69 -1.95
N THR A 162 -7.02 9.56 -1.66
CA THR A 162 -5.90 10.24 -2.36
C THR A 162 -5.21 9.30 -3.35
N ALA A 163 -6.00 8.47 -4.03
CA ALA A 163 -5.55 7.49 -5.01
C ALA A 163 -4.48 6.54 -4.44
N CYS A 164 -3.38 6.27 -5.17
CA CYS A 164 -2.37 5.28 -4.78
C CYS A 164 -1.62 5.62 -3.48
N ALA A 165 -1.63 6.89 -3.05
CA ALA A 165 -1.02 7.35 -1.80
C ALA A 165 -1.94 7.20 -0.58
N ALA A 166 -3.24 6.90 -0.77
CA ALA A 166 -4.25 6.98 0.28
C ALA A 166 -3.96 6.09 1.50
N GLY A 167 -3.37 4.91 1.32
CA GLY A 167 -2.97 4.06 2.45
C GLY A 167 -1.87 4.70 3.30
N LEU A 168 -0.90 5.36 2.66
CA LEU A 168 0.17 6.07 3.36
C LEU A 168 -0.37 7.33 4.06
N ASP A 169 -1.29 8.06 3.43
CA ASP A 169 -1.95 9.23 4.04
C ASP A 169 -2.81 8.83 5.24
N ALA A 170 -3.51 7.69 5.18
CA ALA A 170 -4.27 7.15 6.31
C ALA A 170 -3.35 6.83 7.51
N ILE A 171 -2.18 6.24 7.26
CA ILE A 171 -1.16 5.96 8.28
C ILE A 171 -0.54 7.26 8.80
N ALA A 172 -0.32 8.24 7.93
CA ALA A 172 0.19 9.56 8.30
C ALA A 172 -0.77 10.31 9.25
N TRP A 173 -2.08 10.29 8.94
CA TRP A 173 -3.10 10.86 9.81
C TRP A 173 -3.13 10.15 11.16
N ALA A 174 -3.07 8.83 11.18
CA ALA A 174 -3.03 8.05 12.40
C ALA A 174 -1.83 8.42 13.29
N ALA A 175 -0.65 8.57 12.71
CA ALA A 175 0.55 9.02 13.43
C ALA A 175 0.37 10.42 14.03
N GLU A 176 -0.31 11.32 13.31
CA GLU A 176 -0.58 12.67 13.80
C GLU A 176 -1.60 12.67 14.97
N GLU A 177 -2.62 11.82 14.92
CA GLU A 177 -3.57 11.65 16.04
C GLU A 177 -2.88 11.17 17.32
N ILE A 178 -1.91 10.28 17.20
CA ILE A 178 -1.05 9.87 18.32
C ILE A 178 -0.19 11.05 18.81
N ARG A 179 0.50 11.78 17.92
CA ARG A 179 1.35 12.94 18.29
C ARG A 179 0.57 14.00 19.04
N ARG A 180 -0.68 14.25 18.61
CA ARG A 180 -1.60 15.22 19.25
C ARG A 180 -2.24 14.69 20.55
N GLY A 181 -2.05 13.42 20.86
CA GLY A 181 -2.69 12.79 22.03
C GLY A 181 -4.19 12.60 21.91
N GLN A 182 -4.71 12.56 20.69
CA GLN A 182 -6.13 12.39 20.37
C GLN A 182 -6.53 10.90 20.27
N ALA A 183 -5.54 9.99 20.30
CA ALA A 183 -5.72 8.54 20.36
C ALA A 183 -4.58 7.91 21.14
N ARG A 184 -4.80 6.73 21.71
CA ARG A 184 -3.76 5.83 22.25
C ARG A 184 -3.33 4.81 21.22
N ALA A 185 -4.27 4.32 20.41
CA ALA A 185 -4.02 3.42 19.32
C ALA A 185 -4.86 3.80 18.09
N VAL A 186 -4.34 3.54 16.89
CA VAL A 186 -5.07 3.70 15.64
C VAL A 186 -4.81 2.49 14.76
N ILE A 187 -5.88 1.88 14.27
CA ILE A 187 -5.84 0.83 13.24
C ILE A 187 -5.85 1.54 11.89
N ALA A 188 -4.74 1.51 11.16
CA ALA A 188 -4.57 2.32 9.97
C ALA A 188 -3.98 1.54 8.79
N GLY A 189 -4.37 1.87 7.57
CA GLY A 189 -3.83 1.20 6.40
C GLY A 189 -4.57 1.53 5.11
N GLY A 190 -4.58 0.57 4.18
CA GLY A 190 -5.28 0.72 2.90
C GLY A 190 -5.79 -0.62 2.39
N THR A 191 -6.87 -0.57 1.62
CA THR A 191 -7.49 -1.74 0.97
C THR A 191 -7.99 -1.37 -0.42
N GLU A 192 -7.92 -2.32 -1.35
CA GLU A 192 -8.41 -2.13 -2.71
C GLU A 192 -8.66 -3.48 -3.41
N THR A 193 -9.77 -3.59 -4.16
CA THR A 193 -10.10 -4.78 -4.96
C THR A 193 -10.61 -4.38 -6.36
N PRO A 194 -9.74 -3.77 -7.20
CA PRO A 194 -10.16 -3.19 -8.48
C PRO A 194 -10.19 -4.23 -9.63
N LEU A 195 -10.13 -5.53 -9.33
CA LEU A 195 -10.01 -6.56 -10.34
C LEU A 195 -11.38 -6.96 -10.89
N SER A 196 -11.84 -6.22 -11.89
CA SER A 196 -13.03 -6.55 -12.68
C SER A 196 -12.83 -6.13 -14.14
N PRO A 197 -13.59 -6.70 -15.11
CA PRO A 197 -13.53 -6.24 -16.49
C PRO A 197 -13.80 -4.75 -16.65
N TYR A 198 -14.72 -4.20 -15.85
CA TYR A 198 -15.04 -2.79 -15.85
C TYR A 198 -13.87 -1.90 -15.40
N ALA A 199 -13.28 -2.20 -14.26
CA ALA A 199 -12.13 -1.43 -13.75
C ALA A 199 -10.93 -1.53 -14.71
N LEU A 200 -10.64 -2.72 -15.24
CA LEU A 200 -9.58 -2.90 -16.24
C LEU A 200 -9.82 -2.08 -17.51
N ALA A 201 -11.07 -1.99 -17.97
CA ALA A 201 -11.42 -1.14 -19.12
C ALA A 201 -11.14 0.34 -18.85
N LEU A 202 -11.41 0.84 -17.63
CA LEU A 202 -11.09 2.21 -17.24
C LEU A 202 -9.58 2.47 -17.31
N PHE A 203 -8.76 1.60 -16.70
CA PHE A 203 -7.30 1.74 -16.73
C PHE A 203 -6.70 1.54 -18.13
N HIS A 204 -7.28 0.64 -18.93
CA HIS A 204 -6.92 0.45 -20.34
C HIS A 204 -7.18 1.72 -21.16
N SER A 205 -8.33 2.38 -20.96
CA SER A 205 -8.69 3.59 -21.70
C SER A 205 -7.73 4.76 -21.45
N VAL A 206 -7.15 4.83 -20.25
CA VAL A 206 -6.13 5.82 -19.89
C VAL A 206 -4.74 5.43 -20.45
N GLY A 207 -4.56 4.18 -20.87
CA GLY A 207 -3.32 3.66 -21.45
C GLY A 207 -2.18 3.51 -20.44
N VAL A 208 -2.48 3.11 -19.20
CA VAL A 208 -1.49 2.94 -18.11
C VAL A 208 -1.15 1.48 -17.82
N LEU A 209 -1.92 0.51 -18.38
CA LEU A 209 -1.66 -0.91 -18.16
C LEU A 209 -0.43 -1.38 -18.94
N SER A 210 0.24 -2.38 -18.38
CA SER A 210 1.43 -3.01 -18.97
C SER A 210 1.10 -3.65 -20.32
N ARG A 211 1.91 -3.34 -21.34
CA ARG A 211 1.82 -3.91 -22.69
C ARG A 211 2.74 -5.11 -22.89
N TRP A 212 3.20 -5.70 -21.80
CA TRP A 212 4.07 -6.87 -21.84
C TRP A 212 3.38 -8.08 -22.48
N GLN A 213 4.04 -8.71 -23.45
CA GLN A 213 3.52 -9.85 -24.22
C GLN A 213 4.16 -11.19 -23.82
N GLY A 214 5.07 -11.18 -22.86
CA GLY A 214 5.71 -12.38 -22.33
C GLY A 214 4.93 -13.03 -21.19
N PRO A 215 5.56 -13.90 -20.39
CA PRO A 215 4.94 -14.52 -19.24
C PRO A 215 4.34 -13.47 -18.27
N PRO A 216 3.11 -13.67 -17.75
CA PRO A 216 2.43 -12.72 -16.85
C PRO A 216 3.30 -12.29 -15.66
N ALA A 217 4.02 -13.22 -15.04
CA ALA A 217 4.90 -12.96 -13.90
C ALA A 217 6.01 -11.91 -14.17
N GLN A 218 6.28 -11.61 -15.43
CA GLN A 218 7.30 -10.64 -15.85
C GLN A 218 6.71 -9.28 -16.27
N ALA A 219 5.40 -9.08 -16.17
CA ALA A 219 4.74 -7.89 -16.70
C ALA A 219 5.00 -6.64 -15.87
N SER A 220 5.14 -6.76 -14.54
CA SER A 220 5.57 -5.66 -13.68
C SER A 220 7.09 -5.68 -13.52
N ARG A 221 7.73 -4.64 -14.00
CA ARG A 221 9.19 -4.52 -14.10
C ARG A 221 9.68 -3.09 -13.83
N PRO A 222 9.50 -2.61 -12.60
CA PRO A 222 9.89 -1.25 -12.24
C PRO A 222 11.36 -0.99 -12.57
N PHE A 223 11.63 0.22 -13.10
CA PHE A 223 12.96 0.74 -13.47
C PHE A 223 13.68 0.00 -14.62
N ASP A 224 13.16 -1.13 -15.09
CA ASP A 224 13.69 -1.84 -16.26
C ASP A 224 13.41 -1.06 -17.56
N HIS A 225 14.33 -1.05 -18.50
CA HIS A 225 14.18 -0.34 -19.79
C HIS A 225 12.95 -0.80 -20.60
N LEU A 226 12.56 -2.07 -20.47
CA LEU A 226 11.43 -2.66 -21.19
C LEU A 226 10.09 -2.48 -20.46
N ARG A 227 10.02 -1.69 -19.37
CA ARG A 227 8.76 -1.40 -18.69
C ARG A 227 7.77 -0.68 -19.61
N SER A 228 6.51 -0.99 -19.51
CA SER A 228 5.50 -0.50 -20.46
C SER A 228 4.17 -0.10 -19.82
N GLY A 229 4.09 -0.08 -18.49
CA GLY A 229 2.90 0.25 -17.72
C GLY A 229 2.77 -0.58 -16.46
N LEU A 230 1.80 -0.24 -15.64
CA LEU A 230 1.51 -0.93 -14.38
C LEU A 230 0.72 -2.24 -14.62
N VAL A 231 0.81 -3.15 -13.66
CA VAL A 231 -0.08 -4.31 -13.54
C VAL A 231 -1.05 -4.06 -12.40
N LEU A 232 -2.34 -3.99 -12.68
CA LEU A 232 -3.36 -3.76 -11.66
C LEU A 232 -3.43 -4.95 -10.70
N ALA A 233 -3.56 -4.68 -9.40
CA ALA A 233 -3.61 -5.70 -8.36
C ALA A 233 -4.63 -5.36 -7.28
N GLU A 234 -4.93 -6.34 -6.44
CA GLU A 234 -5.78 -6.19 -5.26
C GLU A 234 -5.02 -6.50 -3.98
N GLY A 235 -5.57 -6.12 -2.83
CA GLY A 235 -5.06 -6.46 -1.52
C GLY A 235 -5.44 -5.48 -0.43
N ALA A 236 -4.93 -5.73 0.77
CA ALA A 236 -5.03 -4.84 1.92
C ALA A 236 -3.78 -4.94 2.78
N ALA A 237 -3.40 -3.84 3.41
CA ALA A 237 -2.40 -3.83 4.47
C ALA A 237 -2.83 -2.86 5.56
N VAL A 238 -2.74 -3.31 6.80
CA VAL A 238 -3.15 -2.56 7.99
C VAL A 238 -2.07 -2.66 9.03
N VAL A 239 -1.82 -1.58 9.73
CA VAL A 239 -0.90 -1.51 10.87
C VAL A 239 -1.63 -0.99 12.11
N VAL A 240 -1.19 -1.40 13.28
CA VAL A 240 -1.56 -0.78 14.55
C VAL A 240 -0.48 0.23 14.90
N ILE A 241 -0.91 1.46 15.18
CA ILE A 241 -0.03 2.57 15.58
C ILE A 241 -0.40 2.98 16.99
N GLU A 242 0.60 3.09 17.86
CA GLU A 242 0.41 3.43 19.26
C GLU A 242 1.37 4.55 19.70
N ASP A 243 1.05 5.19 20.82
CA ASP A 243 2.05 6.01 21.53
C ASP A 243 3.17 5.11 22.09
N GLU A 244 4.43 5.47 21.87
CA GLU A 244 5.57 4.65 22.29
C GLU A 244 5.57 4.33 23.78
N GLY A 245 5.25 5.31 24.64
CA GLY A 245 5.17 5.09 26.07
C GLY A 245 4.07 4.13 26.48
N PHE A 246 2.94 4.16 25.77
CA PHE A 246 1.85 3.21 25.97
C PHE A 246 2.25 1.79 25.51
N ALA A 247 2.83 1.67 24.31
CA ALA A 247 3.30 0.40 23.77
C ALA A 247 4.33 -0.27 24.67
N GLN A 248 5.32 0.50 25.16
CA GLN A 248 6.34 0.01 26.10
C GLN A 248 5.73 -0.43 27.45
N ALA A 249 4.80 0.34 28.00
CA ALA A 249 4.17 0.02 29.28
C ALA A 249 3.39 -1.29 29.28
N ARG A 250 2.84 -1.71 28.13
CA ARG A 250 2.16 -3.01 27.96
C ARG A 250 3.06 -4.10 27.37
N GLY A 251 4.36 -3.84 27.15
CA GLY A 251 5.32 -4.80 26.60
C GLY A 251 5.10 -5.16 25.13
N ALA A 252 4.48 -4.27 24.35
CA ALA A 252 4.26 -4.49 22.93
C ALA A 252 5.56 -4.54 22.15
N ARG A 253 5.62 -5.40 21.12
CA ARG A 253 6.67 -5.32 20.11
C ARG A 253 6.54 -3.99 19.36
N ILE A 254 7.66 -3.32 19.13
CA ILE A 254 7.74 -2.16 18.25
C ILE A 254 8.50 -2.55 16.99
N TYR A 255 7.87 -2.44 15.83
CA TYR A 255 8.49 -2.69 14.53
C TYR A 255 9.27 -1.48 14.03
N ALA A 256 8.69 -0.31 14.19
CA ALA A 256 9.27 0.94 13.72
C ALA A 256 8.70 2.15 14.46
N ARG A 257 9.48 3.24 14.53
CA ARG A 257 9.01 4.59 14.85
C ARG A 257 8.61 5.30 13.56
N ILE A 258 7.49 6.02 13.54
CA ILE A 258 7.14 6.92 12.43
C ILE A 258 7.80 8.27 12.73
N LEU A 259 8.92 8.56 12.06
CA LEU A 259 9.70 9.78 12.30
C LEU A 259 9.05 10.99 11.64
N SER A 260 8.60 10.84 10.41
CA SER A 260 7.93 11.89 9.64
C SER A 260 6.92 11.33 8.64
N SER A 261 6.00 12.17 8.21
CA SER A 261 5.09 11.91 7.09
C SER A 261 4.71 13.23 6.43
N THR A 262 4.77 13.26 5.11
CA THR A 262 4.48 14.46 4.29
C THR A 262 3.71 14.08 3.06
N SER A 263 2.93 15.02 2.54
CA SER A 263 2.28 14.91 1.24
C SER A 263 2.40 16.22 0.47
N SER A 264 2.38 16.13 -0.86
CA SER A 264 2.45 17.27 -1.77
C SER A 264 1.65 16.98 -3.04
N SER A 265 1.45 18.00 -3.86
CA SER A 265 0.83 17.88 -5.18
C SER A 265 1.61 18.67 -6.20
N GLU A 266 1.76 18.16 -7.42
CA GLU A 266 2.37 18.87 -8.53
C GLU A 266 1.47 20.02 -9.05
N GLY A 267 0.14 19.87 -8.93
CA GLY A 267 -0.81 20.86 -9.42
C GLY A 267 -0.74 21.10 -10.94
N ALA A 268 -0.25 20.10 -11.70
CA ALA A 268 0.10 20.28 -13.11
C ALA A 268 -0.86 19.54 -14.07
N HIS A 269 -0.99 18.22 -13.96
CA HIS A 269 -1.74 17.39 -14.91
C HIS A 269 -2.35 16.16 -14.26
N LEU A 270 -3.55 15.73 -14.72
CA LEU A 270 -4.26 14.58 -14.13
C LEU A 270 -3.60 13.20 -14.39
N ARG A 271 -2.84 13.06 -15.48
CA ARG A 271 -2.26 11.77 -15.89
C ARG A 271 -0.73 11.76 -15.89
N LYS A 272 -0.12 12.83 -16.41
CA LYS A 272 1.33 12.91 -16.58
C LYS A 272 1.96 13.45 -15.31
N LEU A 273 3.07 12.85 -14.88
CA LEU A 273 3.97 13.43 -13.90
C LEU A 273 5.04 14.28 -14.58
N ASP A 274 5.58 15.22 -13.83
CA ASP A 274 6.77 15.97 -14.24
C ASP A 274 8.00 15.06 -14.14
N GLU A 275 8.52 14.62 -15.32
CA GLU A 275 9.72 13.79 -15.42
C GLU A 275 10.97 14.44 -14.80
N SER A 276 10.94 15.75 -14.52
CA SER A 276 12.02 16.41 -13.77
C SER A 276 12.12 15.91 -12.32
N GLY A 277 11.04 15.32 -11.78
CA GLY A 277 10.97 14.78 -10.42
C GLY A 277 10.83 15.84 -9.32
N GLU A 278 10.41 17.08 -9.64
CA GLU A 278 10.23 18.13 -8.62
C GLU A 278 9.17 17.76 -7.57
N GLY A 279 8.03 17.18 -7.99
CA GLY A 279 6.99 16.73 -7.07
C GLY A 279 7.48 15.66 -6.10
N VAL A 280 8.20 14.68 -6.62
CA VAL A 280 8.86 13.62 -5.84
C VAL A 280 9.87 14.22 -4.85
N ALA A 281 10.75 15.08 -5.35
CA ALA A 281 11.78 15.74 -4.54
C ALA A 281 11.17 16.58 -3.42
N SER A 282 10.09 17.31 -3.70
CA SER A 282 9.39 18.12 -2.71
C SER A 282 8.87 17.28 -1.54
N ALA A 283 8.18 16.16 -1.82
CA ALA A 283 7.66 15.28 -0.77
C ALA A 283 8.79 14.64 0.06
N MET A 284 9.81 14.08 -0.60
CA MET A 284 10.94 13.42 0.08
C MET A 284 11.76 14.40 0.91
N ALA A 285 12.13 15.58 0.36
CA ALA A 285 12.89 16.58 1.08
C ALA A 285 12.13 17.12 2.31
N ALA A 286 10.82 17.31 2.17
CA ALA A 286 9.98 17.71 3.29
C ALA A 286 9.97 16.64 4.40
N ALA A 287 9.92 15.34 4.04
CA ALA A 287 9.97 14.24 5.00
C ALA A 287 11.32 14.17 5.73
N VAL A 288 12.44 14.29 5.02
CA VAL A 288 13.80 14.33 5.59
C VAL A 288 13.93 15.51 6.57
N LYS A 289 13.47 16.69 6.14
CA LYS A 289 13.48 17.90 6.99
C LYS A 289 12.61 17.73 8.25
N GLN A 290 11.39 17.20 8.11
CA GLN A 290 10.48 17.00 9.25
C GLN A 290 11.03 15.99 10.26
N ALA A 291 11.75 14.97 9.80
CA ALA A 291 12.43 14.01 10.65
C ALA A 291 13.70 14.57 11.31
N ALA A 292 14.10 15.79 10.98
CA ALA A 292 15.36 16.42 11.40
C ALA A 292 16.60 15.58 11.03
N LEU A 293 16.59 14.97 9.83
CA LEU A 293 17.67 14.14 9.30
C LEU A 293 18.45 14.85 8.20
N GLY A 294 19.70 14.43 8.01
CA GLY A 294 20.47 14.72 6.80
C GLY A 294 20.18 13.69 5.70
N PRO A 295 20.37 14.05 4.41
CA PRO A 295 20.17 13.12 3.30
C PRO A 295 20.98 11.81 3.43
N THR A 296 22.18 11.87 4.01
CA THR A 296 23.06 10.70 4.18
C THR A 296 22.63 9.73 5.29
N GLU A 297 21.56 10.05 6.01
CA GLU A 297 21.08 9.22 7.11
C GLU A 297 19.95 8.25 6.67
N ILE A 298 19.53 8.29 5.41
CA ILE A 298 18.58 7.34 4.86
C ILE A 298 19.34 6.13 4.32
N ASP A 299 19.01 4.95 4.85
CA ASP A 299 19.70 3.70 4.54
C ASP A 299 19.04 2.92 3.39
N TYR A 300 17.76 3.16 3.13
CA TYR A 300 16.98 2.44 2.13
C TYR A 300 15.76 3.25 1.69
N ILE A 301 15.40 3.14 0.42
CA ILE A 301 14.16 3.71 -0.14
C ILE A 301 13.25 2.57 -0.61
N CYS A 302 12.07 2.45 0.03
CA CYS A 302 10.97 1.66 -0.49
C CYS A 302 10.19 2.51 -1.50
N ALA A 303 10.53 2.33 -2.76
CA ALA A 303 10.06 3.18 -3.85
C ALA A 303 8.60 2.94 -4.23
N HIS A 304 7.99 3.92 -4.85
CA HIS A 304 6.71 3.72 -5.54
C HIS A 304 6.88 2.70 -6.68
N GLY A 305 7.81 2.93 -7.60
CA GLY A 305 8.22 1.99 -8.65
C GLY A 305 7.09 1.13 -9.20
N ASN A 306 6.27 1.64 -10.12
CA ASN A 306 5.07 0.94 -10.59
C ASN A 306 5.16 0.43 -12.03
N SER A 307 6.36 0.48 -12.64
CA SER A 307 6.60 0.03 -14.02
C SER A 307 6.01 0.97 -15.10
N MET A 308 5.48 2.14 -14.74
CA MET A 308 5.12 3.17 -15.71
C MET A 308 6.38 3.94 -16.13
N PRO A 309 6.62 4.12 -17.46
CA PRO A 309 7.87 4.72 -17.96
C PRO A 309 8.18 6.10 -17.39
N ASP A 310 7.21 6.99 -17.38
CA ASP A 310 7.32 8.37 -16.88
C ASP A 310 7.43 8.45 -15.34
N TYR A 311 6.70 7.60 -14.63
CA TYR A 311 6.67 7.56 -13.16
C TYR A 311 7.99 7.11 -12.56
N ASP A 312 8.59 6.04 -13.09
CA ASP A 312 9.86 5.51 -12.59
C ASP A 312 11.02 6.48 -12.90
N VAL A 313 10.96 7.20 -14.04
CA VAL A 313 11.93 8.28 -14.38
C VAL A 313 11.79 9.45 -13.42
N ALA A 314 10.56 9.94 -13.18
CA ALA A 314 10.31 11.04 -12.25
C ALA A 314 10.79 10.70 -10.84
N GLU A 315 10.53 9.47 -10.36
CA GLU A 315 10.99 9.02 -9.04
C GLU A 315 12.51 8.99 -8.95
N THR A 316 13.18 8.43 -9.97
CA THR A 316 14.66 8.42 -10.05
C THR A 316 15.23 9.82 -10.03
N ALA A 317 14.66 10.75 -10.80
CA ALA A 317 15.10 12.14 -10.86
C ALA A 317 14.91 12.85 -9.52
N GLY A 318 13.77 12.65 -8.87
CA GLY A 318 13.48 13.21 -7.55
C GLY A 318 14.42 12.71 -6.46
N ILE A 319 14.73 11.40 -6.45
CA ILE A 319 15.71 10.82 -5.53
C ILE A 319 17.08 11.46 -5.72
N LYS A 320 17.55 11.63 -6.96
CA LYS A 320 18.83 12.29 -7.26
C LYS A 320 18.88 13.73 -6.77
N LYS A 321 17.78 14.48 -6.90
CA LYS A 321 17.71 15.87 -6.42
C LYS A 321 17.81 15.99 -4.91
N VAL A 322 17.19 15.07 -4.16
CA VAL A 322 17.15 15.12 -2.69
C VAL A 322 18.45 14.62 -2.07
N PHE A 323 18.99 13.54 -2.63
CA PHE A 323 20.13 12.82 -2.04
C PHE A 323 21.45 13.11 -2.73
N GLU A 324 21.45 13.86 -3.83
CA GLU A 324 22.65 14.28 -4.59
C GLU A 324 23.61 13.08 -4.81
N ASN A 325 24.90 13.22 -4.49
CA ASN A 325 25.89 12.15 -4.65
C ASN A 325 25.58 10.90 -3.78
N HIS A 326 24.78 11.03 -2.73
CA HIS A 326 24.39 9.88 -1.89
C HIS A 326 23.32 8.99 -2.56
N ALA A 327 22.57 9.52 -3.52
CA ALA A 327 21.51 8.78 -4.23
C ALA A 327 21.99 7.43 -4.80
N TRP A 328 23.22 7.36 -5.33
CA TRP A 328 23.80 6.13 -5.89
C TRP A 328 24.25 5.10 -4.83
N ASN A 329 24.28 5.50 -3.55
CA ASN A 329 24.69 4.64 -2.42
C ASN A 329 23.48 4.15 -1.62
N ILE A 330 22.27 4.64 -1.88
CA ILE A 330 21.05 4.21 -1.20
C ILE A 330 20.43 3.06 -1.99
N PRO A 331 20.31 1.85 -1.41
CA PRO A 331 19.57 0.78 -2.05
C PRO A 331 18.08 1.14 -2.16
N ILE A 332 17.49 0.76 -3.29
CA ILE A 332 16.10 1.06 -3.65
C ILE A 332 15.42 -0.24 -4.09
N SER A 333 14.17 -0.48 -3.66
CA SER A 333 13.39 -1.54 -4.28
C SER A 333 11.90 -1.23 -4.31
N SER A 334 11.18 -1.93 -5.18
CA SER A 334 9.73 -1.87 -5.28
C SER A 334 9.08 -3.24 -5.15
N LEU A 335 8.21 -3.37 -4.15
CA LEU A 335 7.35 -4.54 -3.95
C LEU A 335 6.38 -4.78 -5.10
N LYS A 336 6.09 -3.73 -5.89
CA LYS A 336 5.14 -3.82 -7.01
C LYS A 336 5.64 -4.66 -8.18
N SER A 337 6.94 -4.93 -8.24
CA SER A 337 7.48 -5.93 -9.17
C SER A 337 6.89 -7.32 -8.93
N MET A 338 6.52 -7.64 -7.68
CA MET A 338 6.00 -8.93 -7.23
C MET A 338 4.47 -8.90 -7.03
N CYS A 339 3.96 -7.86 -6.36
CA CYS A 339 2.54 -7.76 -6.00
C CYS A 339 1.68 -7.08 -7.08
N GLY A 340 2.26 -6.33 -8.01
CA GLY A 340 1.51 -5.40 -8.86
C GLY A 340 1.11 -4.13 -8.10
N GLN A 341 0.28 -3.30 -8.73
CA GLN A 341 -0.21 -2.02 -8.22
C GLN A 341 -1.61 -2.20 -7.61
N ALA A 342 -1.66 -2.44 -6.31
CA ALA A 342 -2.89 -2.55 -5.53
C ALA A 342 -3.42 -1.16 -5.07
N LEU A 343 -3.19 -0.11 -5.86
CA LEU A 343 -3.64 1.26 -5.65
C LEU A 343 -3.39 1.75 -4.21
N ALA A 344 -4.43 2.11 -3.47
CA ALA A 344 -4.31 2.58 -2.09
C ALA A 344 -3.67 1.55 -1.15
N ALA A 345 -3.97 0.26 -1.32
CA ALA A 345 -3.35 -0.80 -0.52
C ALA A 345 -1.83 -0.90 -0.74
N ALA A 346 -1.35 -0.57 -1.95
CA ALA A 346 0.07 -0.70 -2.28
C ALA A 346 0.97 0.16 -1.39
N SER A 347 0.58 1.39 -1.05
CA SER A 347 1.36 2.26 -0.17
C SER A 347 1.35 1.78 1.29
N ALA A 348 0.26 1.17 1.76
CA ALA A 348 0.23 0.52 3.06
C ALA A 348 1.07 -0.78 3.09
N MET A 349 1.09 -1.56 1.99
CA MET A 349 1.99 -2.72 1.83
C MET A 349 3.46 -2.32 1.91
N GLN A 350 3.83 -1.15 1.37
CA GLN A 350 5.19 -0.60 1.49
C GLN A 350 5.55 -0.36 2.95
N VAL A 351 4.62 0.11 3.80
CA VAL A 351 4.85 0.30 5.23
C VAL A 351 5.09 -1.04 5.93
N VAL A 352 4.24 -2.05 5.67
CA VAL A 352 4.43 -3.41 6.22
C VAL A 352 5.77 -3.99 5.78
N GLY A 353 6.10 -3.95 4.48
CA GLY A 353 7.38 -4.41 3.95
C GLY A 353 8.58 -3.70 4.57
N SER A 354 8.48 -2.37 4.80
CA SER A 354 9.53 -1.57 5.44
C SER A 354 9.73 -1.93 6.91
N CYS A 355 8.65 -2.20 7.65
CA CYS A 355 8.74 -2.70 9.02
C CYS A 355 9.47 -4.06 9.08
N LEU A 356 9.20 -4.95 8.14
CA LEU A 356 9.85 -6.26 8.05
C LEU A 356 11.31 -6.13 7.60
N THR A 357 11.61 -5.18 6.72
CA THR A 357 13.01 -4.82 6.37
C THR A 357 13.80 -4.36 7.60
N LEU A 358 13.20 -3.51 8.44
CA LEU A 358 13.83 -3.07 9.70
C LEU A 358 14.01 -4.22 10.69
N ARG A 359 13.03 -5.13 10.79
CA ARG A 359 13.08 -6.32 11.68
C ARG A 359 14.20 -7.28 11.27
N ASP A 360 14.25 -7.64 9.99
CA ASP A 360 15.06 -8.77 9.50
C ASP A 360 16.37 -8.34 8.82
N GLN A 361 16.56 -7.01 8.64
CA GLN A 361 17.75 -6.44 7.98
C GLN A 361 17.95 -7.01 6.57
N MET A 362 16.82 -7.22 5.84
CA MET A 362 16.75 -7.79 4.52
C MET A 362 16.02 -6.85 3.56
N LEU A 363 16.64 -6.50 2.46
CA LEU A 363 16.06 -5.73 1.37
C LEU A 363 15.40 -6.70 0.38
N THR A 364 14.11 -6.49 0.10
CA THR A 364 13.41 -7.27 -0.92
C THR A 364 13.87 -6.86 -2.32
N PRO A 365 13.86 -7.78 -3.30
CA PRO A 365 14.29 -7.43 -4.65
C PRO A 365 13.22 -6.66 -5.43
N THR A 366 13.65 -5.85 -6.38
CA THR A 366 12.86 -5.49 -7.56
C THR A 366 13.11 -6.56 -8.62
N ILE A 367 12.15 -7.45 -8.82
CA ILE A 367 12.28 -8.53 -9.82
C ILE A 367 11.99 -8.03 -11.24
N ASN A 368 12.33 -8.85 -12.22
CA ASN A 368 12.14 -8.57 -13.66
C ASN A 368 13.02 -7.40 -14.19
N TYR A 369 14.06 -7.03 -13.47
CA TYR A 369 15.04 -6.06 -13.96
C TYR A 369 16.07 -6.81 -14.80
N LEU A 370 15.95 -6.71 -16.13
CA LEU A 370 16.77 -7.43 -17.11
C LEU A 370 17.61 -6.49 -17.96
N VAL A 371 17.06 -5.34 -18.33
CA VAL A 371 17.70 -4.36 -19.19
C VAL A 371 17.82 -3.04 -18.44
N PRO A 372 19.03 -2.59 -18.09
CA PRO A 372 19.24 -1.30 -17.44
C PRO A 372 18.68 -0.14 -18.28
N ASP A 373 18.00 0.79 -17.62
CA ASP A 373 17.56 2.04 -18.24
C ASP A 373 18.52 3.17 -17.85
N PRO A 374 19.18 3.86 -18.82
CA PRO A 374 20.06 5.00 -18.49
C PRO A 374 19.40 6.16 -17.73
N LYS A 375 18.07 6.27 -17.80
CA LYS A 375 17.30 7.25 -17.02
C LYS A 375 17.03 6.80 -15.59
N CYS A 376 17.16 5.48 -15.32
CA CYS A 376 16.94 4.84 -14.03
C CYS A 376 18.24 4.10 -13.63
N ASP A 377 19.26 4.84 -13.18
CA ASP A 377 20.65 4.38 -13.00
C ASP A 377 21.10 4.35 -11.52
N LEU A 378 20.15 4.17 -10.59
CA LEU A 378 20.42 4.06 -9.15
C LEU A 378 20.61 2.59 -8.71
N ASP A 379 20.90 2.35 -7.42
CA ASP A 379 21.06 1.00 -6.86
C ASP A 379 19.69 0.35 -6.59
N TYR A 380 19.02 -0.15 -7.64
CA TYR A 380 17.80 -0.92 -7.50
C TYR A 380 18.13 -2.35 -7.11
N VAL A 381 17.82 -2.78 -5.88
CA VAL A 381 18.08 -4.17 -5.42
C VAL A 381 17.49 -5.18 -6.41
N VAL A 382 18.28 -5.57 -7.42
CA VAL A 382 17.76 -6.27 -8.62
C VAL A 382 17.66 -7.77 -8.41
N ASN A 383 16.50 -8.34 -8.67
CA ASN A 383 16.18 -9.77 -8.79
C ASN A 383 16.48 -10.67 -7.57
N VAL A 384 17.38 -10.28 -6.67
CA VAL A 384 17.77 -11.07 -5.50
C VAL A 384 17.77 -10.22 -4.25
N ALA A 385 17.15 -10.73 -3.19
CA ALA A 385 17.15 -10.06 -1.88
C ALA A 385 18.57 -9.85 -1.33
N ARG A 386 18.81 -8.76 -0.63
CA ARG A 386 20.14 -8.37 -0.16
C ARG A 386 20.11 -8.02 1.33
N ARG A 387 21.01 -8.60 2.13
CA ARG A 387 21.22 -8.19 3.51
C ARG A 387 21.91 -6.82 3.56
N ALA A 388 21.42 -5.95 4.43
CA ALA A 388 22.02 -4.65 4.69
C ALA A 388 21.65 -4.18 6.10
N ARG A 389 22.52 -3.35 6.69
CA ARG A 389 22.21 -2.71 7.98
C ARG A 389 21.32 -1.50 7.72
N ILE A 390 20.07 -1.59 8.13
CA ILE A 390 19.03 -0.58 7.89
C ILE A 390 18.51 -0.05 9.23
N ARG A 391 18.58 1.24 9.43
CA ARG A 391 18.02 1.95 10.58
C ARG A 391 16.93 2.93 10.20
N LYS A 392 16.98 3.48 8.98
CA LYS A 392 16.03 4.48 8.49
C LYS A 392 15.59 4.13 7.07
N VAL A 393 14.29 4.00 6.89
CA VAL A 393 13.66 3.70 5.60
C VAL A 393 12.81 4.89 5.19
N LEU A 394 13.02 5.38 3.97
CA LEU A 394 12.11 6.31 3.33
C LEU A 394 11.15 5.53 2.43
N ILE A 395 9.86 5.74 2.61
CA ILE A 395 8.78 5.19 1.79
C ILE A 395 8.24 6.31 0.93
N HIS A 396 8.08 6.05 -0.36
CA HIS A 396 7.48 7.00 -1.29
C HIS A 396 6.30 6.39 -2.03
N ALA A 397 5.23 7.16 -2.16
CA ALA A 397 4.05 6.85 -2.96
C ALA A 397 3.68 8.03 -3.85
N GLN A 398 3.31 7.74 -5.09
CA GLN A 398 2.84 8.75 -6.05
C GLN A 398 1.59 8.27 -6.77
N SER A 399 0.74 9.20 -7.18
CA SER A 399 -0.59 8.92 -7.69
C SER A 399 -0.83 9.56 -9.06
N LEU A 400 -1.74 9.00 -9.82
CA LEU A 400 -2.40 9.74 -10.90
C LEU A 400 -3.00 11.03 -10.31
N GLY A 401 -2.84 12.15 -10.99
CA GLY A 401 -3.21 13.47 -10.48
C GLY A 401 -2.07 14.25 -9.81
N GLY A 402 -0.84 13.65 -9.76
CA GLY A 402 0.35 14.35 -9.27
C GLY A 402 0.42 14.49 -7.75
N SER A 403 -0.28 13.63 -6.99
CA SER A 403 -0.11 13.57 -5.53
C SER A 403 1.07 12.69 -5.16
N HIS A 404 1.87 13.15 -4.20
CA HIS A 404 3.02 12.45 -3.63
C HIS A 404 2.88 12.37 -2.12
N ALA A 405 3.24 11.23 -1.55
CA ALA A 405 3.37 11.05 -0.11
C ALA A 405 4.73 10.41 0.21
N ALA A 406 5.37 10.89 1.27
CA ALA A 406 6.62 10.33 1.78
C ALA A 406 6.55 10.13 3.28
N MET A 407 7.10 9.02 3.76
CA MET A 407 7.16 8.68 5.19
C MET A 407 8.55 8.15 5.53
N ILE A 408 9.07 8.52 6.69
CA ILE A 408 10.32 7.94 7.19
C ILE A 408 10.03 7.11 8.43
N LEU A 409 10.45 5.85 8.36
CA LEU A 409 10.45 4.92 9.48
C LEU A 409 11.85 4.79 10.05
N GLY A 410 11.95 4.77 11.37
CA GLY A 410 13.19 4.47 12.11
C GLY A 410 13.11 3.15 12.83
N ALA A 411 14.23 2.42 12.92
CA ALA A 411 14.31 1.23 13.77
C ALA A 411 14.00 1.58 15.23
N PRO A 412 13.38 0.69 16.01
CA PRO A 412 13.33 0.83 17.45
C PRO A 412 14.76 0.81 18.03
N ASP A 413 14.93 1.43 19.20
CA ASP A 413 16.24 1.43 19.93
C ASP A 413 16.59 0.04 20.43
#